data_c619fc1e14139b5095dd826015945428
#
_entry.id   c619fc1e14139b5095dd826015945428
#
_cell.length_a   1.000
_cell.length_b   1.000
_cell.length_c   1.000
_cell.angle_alpha   90.00
_cell.angle_beta   90.00
_cell.angle_gamma   90.00
#
_symmetry.space_group_name_H-M   'P 1'
#
loop_
_entity.id
_entity.type
_entity.pdbx_description
1 polymer ?
#
loop_
_entity_poly.entity_id
_entity_poly.type
_entity_poly.pdbx_seq_one_letter_code
_entity_poly.pdbx_strand_id
1 'polypeptide(L)'
;MFEARLAEAAEAVGAHLAATLAAYGDLPVARAMAHAAGGGKRLRGFLVLEGARLCEVPEARALWPAAAIEAVHAYSLVHDDLPCMDDDALRRGQPTVHVKWDEATAVLAGDALQTAAFEMVLRPECHPEAEVRADLALSLARAAGARGMVLGQALDIAAESAEAPLTLAEIEALQAGKTGALFGWAAEAG
;
A
#
# COMPACT_ATOMS: atom_id res chain seq x y z
N MET A 1 -24.82 2.38 6.78
CA MET A 1 -24.56 1.28 5.82
C MET A 1 -23.14 1.31 5.26
N PHE A 2 -22.70 2.39 4.59
CA PHE A 2 -21.32 2.48 4.07
C PHE A 2 -20.24 2.44 5.17
N GLU A 3 -20.36 3.29 6.20
CA GLU A 3 -19.39 3.38 7.30
C GLU A 3 -19.21 2.04 8.06
N ALA A 4 -20.29 1.31 8.29
CA ALA A 4 -20.21 0.00 8.94
C ALA A 4 -19.43 -1.00 8.09
N ARG A 5 -19.69 -1.05 6.79
CA ARG A 5 -18.96 -1.94 5.85
C ARG A 5 -17.49 -1.56 5.72
N LEU A 6 -17.19 -0.26 5.69
CA LEU A 6 -15.80 0.21 5.68
C LEU A 6 -15.07 -0.21 6.96
N ALA A 7 -15.72 -0.11 8.13
CA ALA A 7 -15.14 -0.51 9.40
C ALA A 7 -14.90 -2.04 9.45
N GLU A 8 -15.86 -2.83 9.02
CA GLU A 8 -15.73 -4.31 8.92
C GLU A 8 -14.58 -4.71 7.99
N ALA A 9 -14.50 -4.10 6.80
CA ALA A 9 -13.40 -4.35 5.87
C ALA A 9 -12.05 -3.91 6.43
N ALA A 10 -12.00 -2.75 7.11
CA ALA A 10 -10.77 -2.26 7.73
C ALA A 10 -10.25 -3.21 8.82
N GLU A 11 -11.16 -3.79 9.62
CA GLU A 11 -10.84 -4.79 10.64
C GLU A 11 -10.34 -6.09 9.98
N ALA A 12 -11.07 -6.64 9.00
CA ALA A 12 -10.73 -7.88 8.33
C ALA A 12 -9.36 -7.78 7.60
N VAL A 13 -9.15 -6.73 6.81
CA VAL A 13 -7.87 -6.49 6.10
C VAL A 13 -6.74 -6.24 7.10
N GLY A 14 -7.00 -5.46 8.15
CA GLY A 14 -6.02 -5.18 9.20
C GLY A 14 -5.57 -6.44 9.94
N ALA A 15 -6.52 -7.30 10.32
CA ALA A 15 -6.24 -8.57 10.98
C ALA A 15 -5.46 -9.53 10.07
N HIS A 16 -5.85 -9.64 8.79
CA HIS A 16 -5.17 -10.50 7.83
C HIS A 16 -3.73 -10.03 7.56
N LEU A 17 -3.52 -8.73 7.37
CA LEU A 17 -2.20 -8.14 7.18
C LEU A 17 -1.32 -8.34 8.42
N ALA A 18 -1.84 -8.08 9.62
CA ALA A 18 -1.12 -8.28 10.87
C ALA A 18 -0.71 -9.76 11.07
N ALA A 19 -1.60 -10.71 10.80
CA ALA A 19 -1.31 -12.14 10.88
C ALA A 19 -0.22 -12.55 9.87
N THR A 20 -0.27 -12.02 8.65
CA THR A 20 0.73 -12.29 7.62
C THR A 20 2.09 -11.74 8.02
N LEU A 21 2.17 -10.50 8.52
CA LEU A 21 3.42 -9.88 8.95
C LEU A 21 4.00 -10.53 10.20
N ALA A 22 3.17 -11.07 11.10
CA ALA A 22 3.63 -11.80 12.29
C ALA A 22 4.47 -13.04 11.96
N ALA A 23 4.28 -13.64 10.76
CA ALA A 23 5.08 -14.77 10.31
C ALA A 23 6.56 -14.44 10.09
N TYR A 24 6.93 -13.16 9.93
CA TYR A 24 8.33 -12.73 9.81
C TYR A 24 9.09 -12.66 11.15
N GLY A 25 8.42 -12.98 12.26
CA GLY A 25 9.06 -13.07 13.59
C GLY A 25 9.19 -11.72 14.29
N ASP A 26 10.15 -11.63 15.22
CA ASP A 26 10.28 -10.49 16.17
C ASP A 26 11.59 -9.69 15.95
N LEU A 27 12.08 -9.61 14.73
CA LEU A 27 13.21 -8.74 14.39
C LEU A 27 12.78 -7.26 14.37
N PRO A 28 13.71 -6.30 14.59
CA PRO A 28 13.39 -4.87 14.54
C PRO A 28 12.65 -4.46 13.27
N VAL A 29 13.08 -4.96 12.10
CA VAL A 29 12.43 -4.68 10.81
C VAL A 29 10.99 -5.24 10.77
N ALA A 30 10.74 -6.43 11.29
CA ALA A 30 9.39 -7.00 11.33
C ALA A 30 8.45 -6.21 12.25
N ARG A 31 8.96 -5.75 13.42
CA ARG A 31 8.21 -4.85 14.30
C ARG A 31 7.94 -3.49 13.66
N ALA A 32 8.89 -2.96 12.89
CA ALA A 32 8.73 -1.71 12.15
C ALA A 32 7.69 -1.86 11.02
N MET A 33 7.69 -2.98 10.27
CA MET A 33 6.66 -3.31 9.28
C MET A 33 5.26 -3.35 9.92
N ALA A 34 5.11 -4.06 11.04
CA ALA A 34 3.84 -4.16 11.75
C ALA A 34 3.36 -2.79 12.27
N HIS A 35 4.28 -1.94 12.76
CA HIS A 35 3.99 -0.58 13.20
C HIS A 35 3.51 0.29 12.03
N ALA A 36 4.23 0.30 10.92
CA ALA A 36 3.89 1.07 9.71
C ALA A 36 2.56 0.61 9.09
N ALA A 37 2.32 -0.70 9.10
CA ALA A 37 1.09 -1.30 8.59
C ALA A 37 -0.11 -1.13 9.55
N GLY A 38 0.08 -0.62 10.75
CA GLY A 38 -0.98 -0.42 11.76
C GLY A 38 -1.93 0.73 11.42
N GLY A 39 -3.20 0.61 11.85
CA GLY A 39 -4.20 1.67 11.73
C GLY A 39 -4.63 2.00 10.30
N GLY A 40 -5.25 3.18 10.16
CA GLY A 40 -5.75 3.67 8.87
C GLY A 40 -7.15 3.19 8.50
N LYS A 41 -7.77 3.88 7.52
CA LYS A 41 -9.15 3.60 7.07
C LYS A 41 -9.24 2.41 6.10
N ARG A 42 -8.12 1.90 5.60
CA ARG A 42 -8.05 0.76 4.67
C ARG A 42 -8.94 0.92 3.43
N LEU A 43 -9.01 2.12 2.86
CA LEU A 43 -9.89 2.41 1.72
C LEU A 43 -9.54 1.59 0.48
N ARG A 44 -8.26 1.33 0.24
CA ARG A 44 -7.83 0.53 -0.92
C ARG A 44 -8.19 -0.93 -0.73
N GLY A 45 -7.92 -1.48 0.45
CA GLY A 45 -8.34 -2.84 0.81
C GLY A 45 -9.86 -3.01 0.78
N PHE A 46 -10.61 -2.00 1.24
CA PHE A 46 -12.07 -1.96 1.11
C PHE A 46 -12.53 -2.07 -0.35
N LEU A 47 -11.92 -1.31 -1.27
CA LEU A 47 -12.29 -1.38 -2.70
C LEU A 47 -12.04 -2.76 -3.28
N VAL A 48 -10.93 -3.41 -2.95
CA VAL A 48 -10.66 -4.79 -3.37
C VAL A 48 -11.77 -5.73 -2.89
N LEU A 49 -12.12 -5.67 -1.60
CA LEU A 49 -13.17 -6.54 -1.04
C LEU A 49 -14.54 -6.28 -1.66
N GLU A 50 -14.87 -5.02 -1.97
CA GLU A 50 -16.13 -4.68 -2.62
C GLU A 50 -16.18 -5.13 -4.08
N GLY A 51 -15.07 -4.98 -4.84
CA GLY A 51 -14.92 -5.52 -6.19
C GLY A 51 -15.09 -7.04 -6.21
N ALA A 52 -14.35 -7.73 -5.34
CA ALA A 52 -14.44 -9.17 -5.16
C ALA A 52 -15.87 -9.65 -4.87
N ARG A 53 -16.58 -8.91 -4.01
CA ARG A 53 -17.97 -9.24 -3.68
C ARG A 53 -18.92 -9.06 -4.86
N LEU A 54 -18.71 -8.05 -5.70
CA LEU A 54 -19.49 -7.85 -6.92
C LEU A 54 -19.26 -8.96 -7.94
N CYS A 55 -18.04 -9.52 -7.95
CA CYS A 55 -17.65 -10.62 -8.82
C CYS A 55 -17.83 -12.02 -8.18
N GLU A 56 -18.45 -12.10 -7.01
CA GLU A 56 -18.69 -13.34 -6.25
C GLU A 56 -17.40 -14.10 -5.89
N VAL A 57 -16.28 -13.38 -5.75
CA VAL A 57 -15.01 -13.95 -5.28
C VAL A 57 -15.06 -14.15 -3.76
N PRO A 58 -14.67 -15.33 -3.24
CA PRO A 58 -14.65 -15.57 -1.80
C PRO A 58 -13.75 -14.58 -1.05
N GLU A 59 -14.26 -13.99 0.04
CA GLU A 59 -13.54 -13.01 0.87
C GLU A 59 -12.16 -13.51 1.32
N ALA A 60 -12.06 -14.81 1.68
CA ALA A 60 -10.79 -15.40 2.09
C ALA A 60 -9.69 -15.32 1.02
N ARG A 61 -10.06 -15.26 -0.27
CA ARG A 61 -9.13 -15.01 -1.38
C ARG A 61 -8.86 -13.52 -1.55
N ALA A 62 -9.91 -12.71 -1.52
CA ALA A 62 -9.84 -11.26 -1.71
C ALA A 62 -9.04 -10.54 -0.61
N LEU A 63 -8.94 -11.11 0.58
CA LEU A 63 -8.10 -10.58 1.67
C LEU A 63 -6.62 -10.52 1.31
N TRP A 64 -6.11 -11.39 0.44
CA TRP A 64 -4.71 -11.38 0.01
C TRP A 64 -4.37 -10.13 -0.83
N PRO A 65 -5.05 -9.84 -1.95
CA PRO A 65 -4.80 -8.61 -2.69
C PRO A 65 -5.19 -7.36 -1.90
N ALA A 66 -6.21 -7.42 -1.01
CA ALA A 66 -6.56 -6.31 -0.13
C ALA A 66 -5.46 -5.99 0.88
N ALA A 67 -4.83 -6.99 1.48
CA ALA A 67 -3.68 -6.80 2.37
C ALA A 67 -2.44 -6.35 1.59
N ALA A 68 -2.22 -6.88 0.39
CA ALA A 68 -1.09 -6.50 -0.45
C ALA A 68 -1.10 -5.01 -0.82
N ILE A 69 -2.24 -4.47 -1.25
CA ILE A 69 -2.33 -3.04 -1.60
C ILE A 69 -2.14 -2.13 -0.37
N GLU A 70 -2.58 -2.57 0.81
CA GLU A 70 -2.36 -1.83 2.05
C GLU A 70 -0.89 -1.93 2.51
N ALA A 71 -0.19 -3.04 2.24
CA ALA A 71 1.26 -3.15 2.46
C ALA A 71 2.05 -2.24 1.52
N VAL A 72 1.65 -2.17 0.22
CA VAL A 72 2.21 -1.20 -0.75
C VAL A 72 2.00 0.23 -0.26
N HIS A 73 0.80 0.57 0.18
CA HIS A 73 0.53 1.89 0.72
C HIS A 73 1.32 2.18 2.01
N ALA A 74 1.51 1.19 2.88
CA ALA A 74 2.29 1.36 4.10
C ALA A 74 3.77 1.63 3.79
N TYR A 75 4.40 0.88 2.86
CA TYR A 75 5.78 1.14 2.49
C TYR A 75 5.96 2.54 1.91
N SER A 76 5.04 2.98 1.05
CA SER A 76 5.14 4.31 0.45
C SER A 76 5.13 5.41 1.51
N LEU A 77 4.31 5.26 2.56
CA LEU A 77 4.29 6.22 3.67
C LEU A 77 5.57 6.16 4.53
N VAL A 78 6.13 4.96 4.76
CA VAL A 78 7.40 4.84 5.51
C VAL A 78 8.54 5.55 4.80
N HIS A 79 8.62 5.41 3.46
CA HIS A 79 9.66 6.07 2.69
C HIS A 79 9.40 7.57 2.53
N ASP A 80 8.15 7.97 2.38
CA ASP A 80 7.72 9.37 2.32
C ASP A 80 8.09 10.14 3.61
N ASP A 81 7.96 9.48 4.77
CA ASP A 81 8.28 10.07 6.08
C ASP A 81 9.78 10.30 6.32
N LEU A 82 10.68 9.74 5.51
CA LEU A 82 12.13 9.84 5.71
C LEU A 82 12.64 11.29 5.63
N PRO A 83 13.76 11.64 6.34
CA PRO A 83 14.34 12.99 6.29
C PRO A 83 14.77 13.48 4.90
N CYS A 84 15.00 12.57 3.96
CA CYS A 84 15.31 12.90 2.56
C CYS A 84 14.07 13.10 1.67
N MET A 85 12.88 12.95 2.25
CA MET A 85 11.57 13.10 1.63
C MET A 85 10.77 14.19 2.38
N ASP A 86 9.62 13.87 2.98
CA ASP A 86 8.75 14.83 3.68
C ASP A 86 9.25 15.20 5.09
N ASP A 87 10.20 14.44 5.67
CA ASP A 87 10.76 14.60 7.03
C ASP A 87 9.67 14.66 8.13
N ASP A 88 8.67 13.78 8.03
CA ASP A 88 7.55 13.75 8.96
C ASP A 88 7.91 12.97 10.23
N ALA A 89 7.81 13.62 11.41
CA ALA A 89 8.05 12.95 12.70
C ALA A 89 6.86 12.11 13.18
N LEU A 90 5.65 12.39 12.72
CA LEU A 90 4.41 11.75 13.15
C LEU A 90 3.54 11.35 11.96
N ARG A 91 3.02 10.11 11.99
CA ARG A 91 2.01 9.62 11.05
C ARG A 91 0.82 9.03 11.80
N ARG A 92 -0.40 9.51 11.53
CA ARG A 92 -1.63 9.07 12.24
C ARG A 92 -1.52 9.21 13.77
N GLY A 93 -0.81 10.22 14.26
CA GLY A 93 -0.59 10.46 15.69
C GLY A 93 0.43 9.53 16.36
N GLN A 94 1.13 8.68 15.59
CA GLN A 94 2.22 7.83 16.07
C GLN A 94 3.55 8.29 15.51
N PRO A 95 4.68 8.10 16.23
CA PRO A 95 6.00 8.36 15.67
C PRO A 95 6.23 7.55 14.39
N THR A 96 6.82 8.19 13.39
CA THR A 96 7.22 7.54 12.14
C THR A 96 8.32 6.50 12.39
N VAL A 97 8.54 5.60 11.44
CA VAL A 97 9.47 4.47 11.65
C VAL A 97 10.89 4.97 11.91
N HIS A 98 11.37 5.97 11.15
CA HIS A 98 12.72 6.51 11.33
C HIS A 98 12.90 7.22 12.67
N VAL A 99 11.86 7.81 13.24
CA VAL A 99 11.88 8.44 14.57
C VAL A 99 11.83 7.39 15.68
N LYS A 100 11.05 6.32 15.51
CA LYS A 100 10.86 5.29 16.51
C LYS A 100 12.02 4.29 16.59
N TRP A 101 12.68 4.05 15.46
CA TRP A 101 13.87 3.19 15.33
C TRP A 101 15.05 4.00 14.80
N ASP A 102 15.25 3.99 13.49
CA ASP A 102 16.27 4.73 12.74
C ASP A 102 15.94 4.72 11.23
N GLU A 103 16.66 5.52 10.45
CA GLU A 103 16.47 5.63 9.00
C GLU A 103 16.74 4.29 8.27
N ALA A 104 17.78 3.56 8.67
CA ALA A 104 18.09 2.27 8.03
C ALA A 104 16.97 1.26 8.26
N THR A 105 16.40 1.21 9.46
CA THR A 105 15.24 0.37 9.78
C THR A 105 14.01 0.80 8.95
N ALA A 106 13.81 2.12 8.75
CA ALA A 106 12.71 2.62 7.94
C ALA A 106 12.85 2.21 6.46
N VAL A 107 14.03 2.38 5.86
CA VAL A 107 14.29 1.92 4.49
C VAL A 107 14.01 0.42 4.37
N LEU A 108 14.60 -0.40 5.24
CA LEU A 108 14.43 -1.86 5.19
C LEU A 108 12.99 -2.30 5.46
N ALA A 109 12.25 -1.62 6.33
CA ALA A 109 10.84 -1.91 6.60
C ALA A 109 9.97 -1.60 5.36
N GLY A 110 10.24 -0.51 4.67
CA GLY A 110 9.57 -0.17 3.40
C GLY A 110 9.85 -1.21 2.32
N ASP A 111 11.11 -1.58 2.10
CA ASP A 111 11.51 -2.62 1.14
C ASP A 111 10.84 -3.97 1.45
N ALA A 112 10.81 -4.35 2.71
CA ALA A 112 10.21 -5.60 3.15
C ALA A 112 8.68 -5.60 2.99
N LEU A 113 7.99 -4.48 3.29
CA LEU A 113 6.55 -4.33 3.06
C LEU A 113 6.20 -4.40 1.57
N GLN A 114 6.98 -3.74 0.72
CA GLN A 114 6.80 -3.82 -0.73
C GLN A 114 6.95 -5.26 -1.23
N THR A 115 8.01 -5.95 -0.80
CA THR A 115 8.27 -7.34 -1.17
C THR A 115 7.18 -8.27 -0.67
N ALA A 116 6.73 -8.10 0.57
CA ALA A 116 5.62 -8.87 1.15
C ALA A 116 4.31 -8.72 0.37
N ALA A 117 4.04 -7.55 -0.21
CA ALA A 117 2.86 -7.35 -1.05
C ALA A 117 2.87 -8.28 -2.27
N PHE A 118 4.00 -8.43 -2.94
CA PHE A 118 4.13 -9.38 -4.07
C PHE A 118 4.05 -10.83 -3.61
N GLU A 119 4.63 -11.17 -2.46
CA GLU A 119 4.46 -12.49 -1.87
C GLU A 119 2.97 -12.81 -1.66
N MET A 120 2.19 -11.87 -1.08
CA MET A 120 0.76 -12.06 -0.82
C MET A 120 -0.04 -12.35 -2.08
N VAL A 121 0.10 -11.57 -3.15
CA VAL A 121 -0.68 -11.76 -4.39
C VAL A 121 -0.25 -13.02 -5.17
N LEU A 122 0.95 -13.53 -4.94
CA LEU A 122 1.47 -14.74 -5.59
C LEU A 122 1.14 -16.04 -4.83
N ARG A 123 0.59 -15.97 -3.62
CA ARG A 123 0.24 -17.16 -2.83
C ARG A 123 -0.90 -17.96 -3.47
N PRO A 124 -0.83 -19.30 -3.42
CA PRO A 124 -1.93 -20.16 -3.89
C PRO A 124 -3.28 -19.86 -3.22
N GLU A 125 -3.26 -19.35 -1.97
CA GLU A 125 -4.44 -18.96 -1.21
C GLU A 125 -5.12 -17.71 -1.78
N CYS A 126 -4.37 -16.85 -2.49
CA CYS A 126 -4.92 -15.69 -3.20
C CYS A 126 -5.78 -16.16 -4.37
N HIS A 127 -5.22 -17.00 -5.25
CA HIS A 127 -5.96 -17.59 -6.36
C HIS A 127 -5.35 -18.94 -6.77
N PRO A 128 -6.18 -19.97 -7.09
CA PRO A 128 -5.67 -21.29 -7.48
C PRO A 128 -4.86 -21.25 -8.78
N GLU A 129 -5.27 -20.42 -9.75
CA GLU A 129 -4.61 -20.30 -11.05
C GLU A 129 -3.37 -19.41 -10.97
N ALA A 130 -2.22 -19.96 -11.39
CA ALA A 130 -0.96 -19.23 -11.36
C ALA A 130 -0.94 -18.03 -12.33
N GLU A 131 -1.67 -18.11 -13.44
CA GLU A 131 -1.80 -17.04 -14.43
C GLU A 131 -2.47 -15.81 -13.82
N VAL A 132 -3.58 -15.99 -13.09
CA VAL A 132 -4.29 -14.90 -12.38
C VAL A 132 -3.39 -14.25 -11.34
N ARG A 133 -2.62 -15.04 -10.57
CA ARG A 133 -1.66 -14.50 -9.60
C ARG A 133 -0.54 -13.70 -10.27
N ALA A 134 -0.07 -14.17 -11.43
CA ALA A 134 0.94 -13.45 -12.21
C ALA A 134 0.40 -12.11 -12.74
N ASP A 135 -0.85 -12.08 -13.22
CA ASP A 135 -1.50 -10.86 -13.69
C ASP A 135 -1.74 -9.86 -12.55
N LEU A 136 -2.18 -10.32 -11.38
CA LEU A 136 -2.27 -9.48 -10.17
C LEU A 136 -0.92 -8.89 -9.79
N ALA A 137 0.14 -9.68 -9.78
CA ALA A 137 1.47 -9.21 -9.44
C ALA A 137 2.00 -8.21 -10.49
N LEU A 138 1.80 -8.47 -11.78
CA LEU A 138 2.25 -7.61 -12.86
C LEU A 138 1.50 -6.27 -12.86
N SER A 139 0.18 -6.30 -12.68
CA SER A 139 -0.64 -5.09 -12.60
C SER A 139 -0.29 -4.27 -11.34
N LEU A 140 -0.06 -4.91 -10.18
CA LEU A 140 0.42 -4.24 -8.97
C LEU A 140 1.78 -3.58 -9.18
N ALA A 141 2.71 -4.28 -9.83
CA ALA A 141 4.03 -3.72 -10.14
C ALA A 141 3.95 -2.48 -11.03
N ARG A 142 3.02 -2.46 -11.99
CA ARG A 142 2.77 -1.29 -12.85
C ARG A 142 2.15 -0.13 -12.08
N ALA A 143 1.16 -0.41 -11.22
CA ALA A 143 0.48 0.60 -10.43
C ALA A 143 1.36 1.21 -9.33
N ALA A 144 2.21 0.40 -8.68
CA ALA A 144 3.11 0.86 -7.62
C ALA A 144 4.43 1.45 -8.13
N GLY A 145 4.90 1.02 -9.30
CA GLY A 145 6.24 1.31 -9.82
C GLY A 145 6.37 2.62 -10.60
N ALA A 146 7.40 2.67 -11.46
CA ALA A 146 7.81 3.84 -12.24
C ALA A 146 6.80 4.28 -13.34
N ARG A 147 5.68 3.57 -13.49
CA ARG A 147 4.57 3.96 -14.38
C ARG A 147 3.31 4.38 -13.61
N GLY A 148 3.36 4.34 -12.29
CA GLY A 148 2.25 4.64 -11.39
C GLY A 148 2.69 5.50 -10.22
N MET A 149 2.55 4.95 -8.99
CA MET A 149 2.74 5.70 -7.75
C MET A 149 4.14 6.33 -7.62
N VAL A 150 5.22 5.59 -7.94
CA VAL A 150 6.60 6.12 -7.86
C VAL A 150 6.81 7.27 -8.85
N LEU A 151 6.24 7.20 -10.07
CA LEU A 151 6.27 8.32 -11.00
C LEU A 151 5.53 9.53 -10.42
N GLY A 152 4.33 9.31 -9.86
CA GLY A 152 3.55 10.39 -9.24
C GLY A 152 4.30 11.06 -8.09
N GLN A 153 4.99 10.29 -7.25
CA GLN A 153 5.83 10.82 -6.17
C GLN A 153 7.03 11.62 -6.71
N ALA A 154 7.69 11.13 -7.77
CA ALA A 154 8.78 11.86 -8.40
C ALA A 154 8.32 13.20 -9.00
N LEU A 155 7.12 13.24 -9.59
CA LEU A 155 6.52 14.47 -10.10
C LEU A 155 6.16 15.44 -8.97
N ASP A 156 5.70 14.92 -7.82
CA ASP A 156 5.36 15.73 -6.64
C ASP A 156 6.61 16.42 -6.07
N ILE A 157 7.70 15.68 -5.87
CA ILE A 157 8.99 16.24 -5.44
C ILE A 157 9.52 17.28 -6.45
N ALA A 158 9.42 17.00 -7.76
CA ALA A 158 9.83 17.94 -8.78
C ALA A 158 9.00 19.24 -8.76
N ALA A 159 7.72 19.13 -8.39
CA ALA A 159 6.82 20.27 -8.29
C ALA A 159 7.21 21.25 -7.18
N GLU A 160 7.80 20.77 -6.06
CA GLU A 160 8.25 21.62 -4.94
C GLU A 160 9.35 22.60 -5.35
N SER A 161 10.17 22.24 -6.32
CA SER A 161 11.27 23.05 -6.84
C SER A 161 10.97 23.73 -8.19
N ALA A 162 9.71 23.67 -8.65
CA ALA A 162 9.32 24.22 -9.94
C ALA A 162 9.37 25.77 -9.93
N GLU A 163 9.96 26.36 -10.98
CA GLU A 163 10.05 27.83 -11.13
C GLU A 163 8.69 28.50 -11.38
N ALA A 164 7.70 27.75 -11.86
CA ALA A 164 6.34 28.24 -12.13
C ALA A 164 5.29 27.26 -11.57
N PRO A 165 4.07 27.75 -11.24
CA PRO A 165 2.98 26.87 -10.84
C PRO A 165 2.66 25.84 -11.92
N LEU A 166 2.36 24.61 -11.47
CA LEU A 166 1.95 23.53 -12.38
C LEU A 166 0.65 23.87 -13.10
N THR A 167 0.56 23.47 -14.35
CA THR A 167 -0.69 23.49 -15.11
C THR A 167 -1.67 22.44 -14.57
N LEU A 168 -2.97 22.60 -14.90
CA LEU A 168 -3.98 21.62 -14.51
C LEU A 168 -3.64 20.20 -15.01
N ALA A 169 -3.15 20.07 -16.24
CA ALA A 169 -2.78 18.78 -16.82
C ALA A 169 -1.61 18.12 -16.07
N GLU A 170 -0.62 18.90 -15.61
CA GLU A 170 0.49 18.40 -14.80
C GLU A 170 0.03 17.95 -13.41
N ILE A 171 -0.89 18.71 -12.77
CA ILE A 171 -1.49 18.32 -11.48
C ILE A 171 -2.30 17.03 -11.62
N GLU A 172 -3.11 16.91 -12.69
CA GLU A 172 -3.89 15.71 -12.97
C GLU A 172 -2.99 14.49 -13.19
N ALA A 173 -1.90 14.64 -13.97
CA ALA A 173 -0.93 13.58 -14.20
C ALA A 173 -0.23 13.12 -12.92
N LEU A 174 0.21 14.08 -12.08
CA LEU A 174 0.81 13.82 -10.78
C LEU A 174 -0.15 13.04 -9.88
N GLN A 175 -1.39 13.52 -9.73
CA GLN A 175 -2.38 12.88 -8.86
C GLN A 175 -2.83 11.51 -9.38
N ALA A 176 -2.96 11.36 -10.71
CA ALA A 176 -3.25 10.08 -11.34
C ALA A 176 -2.17 9.04 -11.02
N GLY A 177 -0.91 9.44 -11.01
CA GLY A 177 0.21 8.59 -10.58
C GLY A 177 0.22 8.37 -9.07
N LYS A 178 0.46 9.43 -8.28
CA LYS A 178 0.69 9.36 -6.83
C LYS A 178 -0.45 8.67 -6.08
N THR A 179 -1.68 8.93 -6.46
CA THR A 179 -2.88 8.43 -5.76
C THR A 179 -3.73 7.52 -6.64
N GLY A 180 -4.03 7.93 -7.85
CA GLY A 180 -4.99 7.28 -8.75
C GLY A 180 -4.60 5.86 -9.13
N ALA A 181 -3.32 5.61 -9.40
CA ALA A 181 -2.82 4.30 -9.83
C ALA A 181 -3.14 3.17 -8.84
N LEU A 182 -2.91 3.39 -7.54
CA LEU A 182 -3.21 2.38 -6.51
C LEU A 182 -4.71 2.25 -6.24
N PHE A 183 -5.50 3.33 -6.36
CA PHE A 183 -6.96 3.25 -6.26
C PHE A 183 -7.57 2.51 -7.47
N GLY A 184 -7.07 2.77 -8.68
CA GLY A 184 -7.48 2.04 -9.89
C GLY A 184 -7.21 0.55 -9.76
N TRP A 185 -5.97 0.19 -9.37
CA TRP A 185 -5.64 -1.21 -9.12
C TRP A 185 -6.54 -1.85 -8.06
N ALA A 186 -6.81 -1.17 -6.96
CA ALA A 186 -7.66 -1.70 -5.90
C ALA A 186 -9.11 -1.95 -6.38
N ALA A 187 -9.62 -1.15 -7.31
CA ALA A 187 -10.96 -1.34 -7.87
C ALA A 187 -11.04 -2.50 -8.87
N GLU A 188 -9.92 -2.89 -9.49
CA GLU A 188 -9.83 -3.92 -10.54
C GLU A 188 -9.37 -5.29 -10.02
N ALA A 189 -8.73 -5.33 -8.85
CA ALA A 189 -8.09 -6.53 -8.30
C ALA A 189 -9.04 -7.49 -7.56
N GLY A 190 -10.30 -7.09 -7.38
CA GLY A 190 -11.32 -7.83 -6.65
C GLY A 190 -12.07 -8.89 -7.47
#